data_5a4b33ae443d3003eafff0b056ec3333
#
_entry.id   5a4b33ae443d3003eafff0b056ec3333
#
_cell.length_a   1.000
_cell.length_b   1.000
_cell.length_c   1.000
_cell.angle_alpha   90.00
_cell.angle_beta   90.00
_cell.angle_gamma   90.00
#
_symmetry.space_group_name_H-M   'P 1'
#
loop_
_entity.id
_entity.type
_entity.pdbx_description
1 polymer ?
#
loop_
_entity_poly.entity_id
_entity_poly.type
_entity_poly.pdbx_seq_one_letter_code
_entity_poly.pdbx_strand_id
1 'polypeptide(L)'
;MKTANLRRIFETYYIKGGAMTPFYELHTHSEYSNTHLIDCINKINSLLDRAAHLGLCGLALTDHECLSGHIKALNHAKEIQQEHPDFQLILGNEIYLSQDVSPVTSENGRVSYPIESGQFFHFVLLAKDAQGHRQLRELSSRAWSRCYSYKGVERLPTFYSDLDDVVLPDPGHLIACTACLGGEFAKLTLAGDVQG
;
A
#
# COMPACT_ATOMS: atom_id res chain seq x y z
N MET A 1 30.45 2.74 -10.60
CA MET A 1 29.33 2.23 -11.42
C MET A 1 28.48 3.40 -11.88
N LYS A 2 28.36 3.60 -13.21
CA LYS A 2 27.64 4.73 -13.78
C LYS A 2 26.16 4.56 -13.50
N THR A 3 25.55 5.50 -12.80
CA THR A 3 24.09 5.65 -12.71
C THR A 3 23.53 5.67 -14.12
N ALA A 4 23.00 4.54 -14.55
CA ALA A 4 22.28 4.45 -15.81
C ALA A 4 21.17 5.48 -15.74
N ASN A 5 21.20 6.41 -16.68
CA ASN A 5 20.41 7.62 -16.71
C ASN A 5 18.95 7.22 -16.88
N LEU A 6 18.22 7.01 -15.77
CA LEU A 6 16.79 6.73 -15.75
C LEU A 6 16.02 7.70 -16.66
N ARG A 7 16.47 8.97 -16.71
CA ARG A 7 15.96 9.96 -17.63
C ARG A 7 16.06 9.51 -19.10
N ARG A 8 17.15 8.83 -19.48
CA ARG A 8 17.37 8.34 -20.86
C ARG A 8 16.49 7.13 -21.19
N ILE A 9 16.19 6.27 -20.20
CA ILE A 9 15.24 5.17 -20.34
C ILE A 9 13.83 5.74 -20.54
N PHE A 10 13.42 6.71 -19.73
CA PHE A 10 12.15 7.41 -19.89
C PHE A 10 12.05 8.15 -21.23
N GLU A 11 13.05 8.95 -21.62
CA GLU A 11 13.08 9.68 -22.89
C GLU A 11 13.06 8.73 -24.10
N THR A 12 13.71 7.56 -24.04
CA THR A 12 13.75 6.60 -25.16
C THR A 12 12.41 5.87 -25.35
N TYR A 13 11.66 5.60 -24.29
CA TYR A 13 10.34 4.99 -24.39
C TYR A 13 9.22 5.98 -24.71
N TYR A 14 9.35 7.25 -24.31
CA TYR A 14 8.30 8.25 -24.41
C TYR A 14 8.38 9.16 -25.64
N ILE A 15 9.53 9.27 -26.34
CA ILE A 15 9.72 10.26 -27.43
C ILE A 15 9.61 9.66 -28.85
N LYS A 16 9.46 8.37 -29.03
CA LYS A 16 9.38 7.74 -30.37
C LYS A 16 7.97 7.52 -30.89
N GLY A 17 7.04 8.49 -30.75
CA GLY A 17 5.81 8.55 -31.60
C GLY A 17 4.92 7.30 -31.68
N GLY A 18 5.12 6.30 -30.82
CA GLY A 18 4.20 5.18 -30.65
C GLY A 18 3.10 5.55 -29.67
N ALA A 19 1.89 5.08 -29.88
CA ALA A 19 0.82 5.19 -28.89
C ALA A 19 1.34 4.68 -27.54
N MET A 20 1.34 5.56 -26.50
CA MET A 20 1.81 5.17 -25.17
C MET A 20 0.92 4.04 -24.67
N THR A 21 1.55 2.94 -24.24
CA THR A 21 0.81 1.91 -23.51
C THR A 21 0.29 2.54 -22.22
N PRO A 22 -1.01 2.43 -21.94
CA PRO A 22 -1.58 2.93 -20.68
C PRO A 22 -0.79 2.38 -19.50
N PHE A 23 -0.27 3.25 -18.64
CA PHE A 23 0.49 2.85 -17.46
C PHE A 23 -0.13 3.42 -16.20
N TYR A 24 -0.31 2.56 -15.21
CA TYR A 24 -0.78 2.88 -13.88
C TYR A 24 0.31 2.50 -12.88
N GLU A 25 0.72 3.43 -12.03
CA GLU A 25 1.57 3.10 -10.90
C GLU A 25 0.70 2.53 -9.77
N LEU A 26 0.95 1.28 -9.38
CA LEU A 26 0.06 0.55 -8.47
C LEU A 26 0.56 0.44 -7.04
N HIS A 27 1.74 0.99 -6.73
CA HIS A 27 2.33 0.91 -5.40
C HIS A 27 3.10 2.19 -5.07
N THR A 28 2.46 3.15 -4.44
CA THR A 28 3.07 4.43 -4.09
C THR A 28 2.76 4.87 -2.67
N HIS A 29 3.72 5.57 -2.06
CA HIS A 29 3.65 6.08 -0.70
C HIS A 29 3.70 7.59 -0.65
N SER A 30 2.95 8.15 0.28
CA SER A 30 2.97 9.57 0.62
C SER A 30 3.49 9.82 2.03
N GLU A 31 3.50 11.09 2.43
CA GLU A 31 3.81 11.50 3.80
C GLU A 31 2.95 10.82 4.87
N TYR A 32 1.84 10.21 4.50
CA TYR A 32 0.97 9.48 5.42
C TYR A 32 1.48 8.08 5.77
N SER A 33 2.45 7.54 5.02
CA SER A 33 3.19 6.32 5.40
C SER A 33 4.08 6.52 6.62
N ASN A 34 4.35 7.77 7.01
CA ASN A 34 5.25 8.11 8.12
C ASN A 34 4.57 7.98 9.51
N THR A 35 3.82 6.92 9.71
CA THR A 35 3.13 6.67 11.00
C THR A 35 4.09 6.15 12.07
N HIS A 36 5.14 5.45 11.67
CA HIS A 36 6.07 4.78 12.58
C HIS A 36 7.52 5.21 12.41
N LEU A 37 7.94 5.39 11.16
CA LEU A 37 9.27 5.81 10.75
C LEU A 37 9.12 6.83 9.63
N ILE A 38 10.14 7.66 9.42
CA ILE A 38 10.17 8.51 8.22
C ILE A 38 10.53 7.61 7.04
N ASP A 39 9.52 7.26 6.26
CA ASP A 39 9.62 6.38 5.11
C ASP A 39 9.53 7.14 3.80
N CYS A 40 8.66 8.14 3.73
CA CYS A 40 8.38 8.88 2.51
C CYS A 40 8.24 10.37 2.75
N ILE A 41 8.79 11.18 1.85
CA ILE A 41 8.70 12.66 1.88
C ILE A 41 7.71 13.22 0.85
N ASN A 42 7.13 12.37 0.00
CA ASN A 42 6.23 12.80 -1.06
C ASN A 42 4.93 13.34 -0.50
N LYS A 43 4.59 14.57 -0.87
CA LYS A 43 3.28 15.15 -0.58
C LYS A 43 2.25 14.60 -1.57
N ILE A 44 1.06 14.23 -1.09
CA ILE A 44 0.01 13.65 -1.93
C ILE A 44 -0.24 14.48 -3.19
N ASN A 45 -0.48 15.78 -3.06
CA ASN A 45 -0.77 16.64 -4.20
C ASN A 45 0.38 16.61 -5.21
N SER A 46 1.63 16.80 -4.77
CA SER A 46 2.80 16.77 -5.64
C SER A 46 3.03 15.43 -6.33
N LEU A 47 2.69 14.33 -5.64
CA LEU A 47 2.77 12.98 -6.18
C LEU A 47 1.77 12.80 -7.34
N LEU A 48 0.51 13.19 -7.13
CA LEU A 48 -0.55 13.12 -8.14
C LEU A 48 -0.28 14.06 -9.32
N ASP A 49 0.12 15.32 -9.05
CA ASP A 49 0.52 16.29 -10.08
C ASP A 49 1.65 15.73 -10.95
N ARG A 50 2.63 15.11 -10.30
CA ARG A 50 3.77 14.53 -11.03
C ARG A 50 3.36 13.34 -11.89
N ALA A 51 2.48 12.48 -11.41
CA ALA A 51 1.95 11.36 -12.17
C ALA A 51 1.18 11.85 -13.43
N ALA A 52 0.29 12.82 -13.26
CA ALA A 52 -0.44 13.42 -14.37
C ALA A 52 0.49 14.10 -15.37
N HIS A 53 1.47 14.90 -14.89
CA HIS A 53 2.47 15.57 -15.74
C HIS A 53 3.34 14.59 -16.55
N LEU A 54 3.62 13.41 -16.01
CA LEU A 54 4.35 12.34 -16.71
C LEU A 54 3.47 11.56 -17.70
N GLY A 55 2.18 11.86 -17.77
CA GLY A 55 1.24 11.17 -18.66
C GLY A 55 0.86 9.78 -18.20
N LEU A 56 0.95 9.48 -16.89
CA LEU A 56 0.41 8.25 -16.34
C LEU A 56 -1.12 8.28 -16.44
N CYS A 57 -1.72 7.13 -16.72
CA CYS A 57 -3.18 7.01 -16.74
C CYS A 57 -3.79 7.02 -15.34
N GLY A 58 -2.98 6.78 -14.32
CA GLY A 58 -3.41 6.81 -12.93
C GLY A 58 -2.32 6.38 -11.96
N LEU A 59 -2.67 6.46 -10.69
CA LEU A 59 -1.78 6.14 -9.58
C LEU A 59 -2.58 5.53 -8.43
N ALA A 60 -2.07 4.46 -7.83
CA ALA A 60 -2.59 3.91 -6.59
C ALA A 60 -1.87 4.54 -5.39
N LEU A 61 -2.63 5.10 -4.45
CA LEU A 61 -2.11 5.52 -3.15
C LEU A 61 -2.23 4.35 -2.19
N THR A 62 -1.07 3.83 -1.75
CA THR A 62 -0.96 2.59 -0.96
C THR A 62 -0.08 2.81 0.27
N ASP A 63 -0.38 3.84 1.05
CA ASP A 63 0.37 4.15 2.27
C ASP A 63 0.37 2.97 3.24
N HIS A 64 1.45 2.84 4.02
CA HIS A 64 1.61 1.80 5.03
C HIS A 64 0.54 1.93 6.12
N GLU A 65 -0.32 0.90 6.25
CA GLU A 65 -1.37 0.76 7.29
C GLU A 65 -2.24 2.01 7.51
N CYS A 66 -2.24 2.95 6.54
CA CYS A 66 -2.87 4.24 6.71
C CYS A 66 -3.74 4.62 5.52
N LEU A 67 -5.01 4.96 5.80
CA LEU A 67 -5.96 5.47 4.82
C LEU A 67 -6.25 6.97 4.97
N SER A 68 -5.57 7.64 5.88
CA SER A 68 -5.87 9.05 6.24
C SER A 68 -5.65 10.02 5.07
N GLY A 69 -4.77 9.67 4.12
CA GLY A 69 -4.50 10.44 2.92
C GLY A 69 -5.60 10.39 1.85
N HIS A 70 -6.49 9.39 1.89
CA HIS A 70 -7.45 9.12 0.81
C HIS A 70 -8.36 10.29 0.47
N ILE A 71 -8.92 10.98 1.46
CA ILE A 71 -9.83 12.12 1.21
C ILE A 71 -9.09 13.28 0.55
N LYS A 72 -7.85 13.56 0.99
CA LYS A 72 -7.01 14.59 0.38
C LYS A 72 -6.68 14.23 -1.07
N ALA A 73 -6.29 12.96 -1.31
CA ALA A 73 -6.00 12.46 -2.65
C ALA A 73 -7.22 12.53 -3.58
N LEU A 74 -8.41 12.11 -3.12
CA LEU A 74 -9.67 12.19 -3.88
C LEU A 74 -10.03 13.61 -4.29
N ASN A 75 -9.86 14.57 -3.38
CA ASN A 75 -10.18 15.96 -3.68
C ASN A 75 -9.21 16.52 -4.73
N HIS A 76 -7.90 16.26 -4.58
CA HIS A 76 -6.90 16.74 -5.52
C HIS A 76 -6.99 16.04 -6.88
N ALA A 77 -7.31 14.73 -6.92
CA ALA A 77 -7.54 14.02 -8.18
C ALA A 77 -8.70 14.61 -9.01
N LYS A 78 -9.77 15.12 -8.34
CA LYS A 78 -10.85 15.83 -9.04
C LYS A 78 -10.38 17.14 -9.69
N GLU A 79 -9.40 17.83 -9.08
CA GLU A 79 -8.81 19.04 -9.68
C GLU A 79 -7.98 18.65 -10.92
N ILE A 80 -7.16 17.60 -10.82
CA ILE A 80 -6.38 17.07 -11.95
C ILE A 80 -7.28 16.63 -13.09
N GLN A 81 -8.42 15.99 -12.82
CA GLN A 81 -9.36 15.51 -13.82
C GLN A 81 -10.04 16.62 -14.64
N GLN A 82 -9.94 17.89 -14.23
CA GLN A 82 -10.41 19.03 -15.05
C GLN A 82 -9.54 19.21 -16.30
N GLU A 83 -8.25 18.92 -16.21
CA GLU A 83 -7.28 19.02 -17.32
C GLU A 83 -6.92 17.64 -17.90
N HIS A 84 -6.99 16.59 -17.10
CA HIS A 84 -6.68 15.21 -17.44
C HIS A 84 -7.88 14.28 -17.10
N PRO A 85 -8.98 14.32 -17.86
CA PRO A 85 -10.24 13.65 -17.48
C PRO A 85 -10.12 12.13 -17.34
N ASP A 86 -9.16 11.51 -18.01
CA ASP A 86 -8.93 10.06 -17.96
C ASP A 86 -7.99 9.64 -16.81
N PHE A 87 -7.43 10.58 -16.06
CA PHE A 87 -6.54 10.26 -14.93
C PHE A 87 -7.32 9.59 -13.80
N GLN A 88 -6.84 8.44 -13.34
CA GLN A 88 -7.49 7.66 -12.30
C GLN A 88 -6.69 7.62 -11.02
N LEU A 89 -7.31 7.96 -9.90
CA LEU A 89 -6.79 7.66 -8.58
C LEU A 89 -7.36 6.32 -8.11
N ILE A 90 -6.46 5.40 -7.77
CA ILE A 90 -6.79 4.11 -7.16
C ILE A 90 -6.51 4.21 -5.66
N LEU A 91 -7.48 3.84 -4.84
CA LEU A 91 -7.31 3.81 -3.39
C LEU A 91 -6.87 2.43 -2.94
N GLY A 92 -5.76 2.36 -2.23
CA GLY A 92 -5.20 1.13 -1.74
C GLY A 92 -4.60 1.28 -0.35
N ASN A 93 -4.03 0.21 0.16
CA ASN A 93 -3.32 0.17 1.41
C ASN A 93 -2.23 -0.90 1.35
N GLU A 94 -1.03 -0.60 1.81
CA GLU A 94 -0.02 -1.62 2.08
C GLU A 94 -0.13 -2.05 3.54
N ILE A 95 -0.74 -3.22 3.76
CA ILE A 95 -0.95 -3.79 5.08
C ILE A 95 0.27 -4.61 5.53
N TYR A 96 0.43 -4.76 6.84
CA TYR A 96 1.37 -5.69 7.46
C TYR A 96 0.65 -6.98 7.84
N LEU A 97 0.62 -7.93 6.91
CA LEU A 97 -0.03 -9.22 7.07
C LEU A 97 0.79 -10.12 7.97
N SER A 98 0.14 -10.85 8.86
CA SER A 98 0.75 -11.73 9.83
C SER A 98 -0.15 -12.92 10.15
N GLN A 99 0.45 -14.00 10.60
CA GLN A 99 -0.30 -15.12 11.19
C GLN A 99 -1.06 -14.67 12.44
N ASP A 100 -2.18 -15.30 12.69
CA ASP A 100 -3.02 -15.04 13.86
C ASP A 100 -2.28 -15.43 15.15
N VAL A 101 -2.20 -14.48 16.07
CA VAL A 101 -1.61 -14.72 17.39
C VAL A 101 -2.49 -14.10 18.49
N SER A 102 -2.53 -14.76 19.63
CA SER A 102 -3.23 -14.21 20.79
C SER A 102 -2.43 -13.08 21.44
N PRO A 103 -3.10 -12.04 21.91
CA PRO A 103 -2.43 -10.96 22.63
C PRO A 103 -1.86 -11.46 23.96
N VAL A 104 -0.74 -10.88 24.38
CA VAL A 104 -0.11 -11.08 25.67
C VAL A 104 -0.20 -9.78 26.45
N THR A 105 -0.70 -9.86 27.67
CA THR A 105 -0.75 -8.71 28.60
C THR A 105 0.39 -8.82 29.60
N SER A 106 1.24 -7.80 29.64
CA SER A 106 2.33 -7.70 30.61
C SER A 106 1.81 -7.34 32.00
N GLU A 107 2.64 -7.49 33.03
CA GLU A 107 2.30 -7.17 34.42
C GLU A 107 1.83 -5.72 34.65
N ASN A 108 2.29 -4.79 33.81
CA ASN A 108 1.88 -3.37 33.84
C ASN A 108 0.61 -3.09 32.99
N GLY A 109 -0.11 -4.14 32.56
CA GLY A 109 -1.36 -4.03 31.79
C GLY A 109 -1.19 -3.70 30.31
N ARG A 110 0.06 -3.67 29.78
CA ARG A 110 0.31 -3.37 28.37
C ARG A 110 0.02 -4.62 27.52
N VAL A 111 -0.80 -4.43 26.51
CA VAL A 111 -1.10 -5.48 25.49
C VAL A 111 -0.04 -5.42 24.39
N SER A 112 0.42 -6.58 23.96
CA SER A 112 1.29 -6.76 22.79
C SER A 112 0.96 -8.09 22.09
N TYR A 113 1.46 -8.22 20.86
CA TYR A 113 1.29 -9.44 20.08
C TYR A 113 2.67 -10.07 19.84
N PRO A 114 2.88 -11.36 20.15
CA PRO A 114 4.18 -12.01 20.05
C PRO A 114 4.53 -12.37 18.60
N ILE A 115 4.56 -11.36 17.71
CA ILE A 115 4.91 -11.50 16.31
C ILE A 115 6.37 -11.10 16.14
N GLU A 116 7.20 -12.00 15.62
CA GLU A 116 8.59 -11.70 15.31
C GLU A 116 8.68 -10.72 14.13
N SER A 117 9.73 -9.90 14.10
CA SER A 117 9.87 -8.85 13.06
C SER A 117 9.91 -9.40 11.63
N GLY A 118 10.34 -10.66 11.45
CA GLY A 118 10.36 -11.35 10.16
C GLY A 118 9.01 -11.89 9.70
N GLN A 119 8.00 -11.89 10.58
CA GLN A 119 6.66 -12.44 10.33
C GLN A 119 5.62 -11.38 9.95
N PHE A 120 6.02 -10.13 9.76
CA PHE A 120 5.22 -9.10 9.13
C PHE A 120 5.50 -9.11 7.62
N PHE A 121 4.48 -9.34 6.84
CA PHE A 121 4.58 -9.40 5.39
C PHE A 121 3.89 -8.19 4.77
N HIS A 122 4.60 -7.47 3.93
CA HIS A 122 4.02 -6.39 3.14
C HIS A 122 3.06 -6.98 2.10
N PHE A 123 1.85 -6.46 2.06
CA PHE A 123 0.80 -6.92 1.18
C PHE A 123 -0.06 -5.75 0.71
N VAL A 124 -0.16 -5.54 -0.60
CA VAL A 124 -0.92 -4.41 -1.15
C VAL A 124 -2.32 -4.85 -1.53
N LEU A 125 -3.29 -4.09 -1.06
CA LEU A 125 -4.70 -4.22 -1.42
C LEU A 125 -5.17 -2.96 -2.13
N LEU A 126 -5.80 -3.12 -3.31
CA LEU A 126 -6.34 -2.03 -4.12
C LEU A 126 -7.86 -2.16 -4.20
N ALA A 127 -8.59 -1.10 -3.89
CA ALA A 127 -10.04 -1.07 -4.00
C ALA A 127 -10.48 -0.89 -5.46
N LYS A 128 -11.33 -1.78 -5.96
CA LYS A 128 -11.96 -1.68 -7.29
C LYS A 128 -13.16 -0.75 -7.29
N ASP A 129 -13.82 -0.62 -6.15
CA ASP A 129 -15.06 0.11 -5.99
C ASP A 129 -15.28 0.57 -4.52
N ALA A 130 -16.45 1.16 -4.27
CA ALA A 130 -16.81 1.66 -2.94
C ALA A 130 -16.91 0.54 -1.88
N GLN A 131 -17.26 -0.68 -2.27
CA GLN A 131 -17.30 -1.82 -1.35
C GLN A 131 -15.88 -2.27 -0.98
N GLY A 132 -14.96 -2.36 -1.96
CA GLY A 132 -13.55 -2.62 -1.69
C GLY A 132 -12.92 -1.57 -0.77
N HIS A 133 -13.24 -0.29 -0.98
CA HIS A 133 -12.79 0.76 -0.06
C HIS A 133 -13.38 0.64 1.36
N ARG A 134 -14.61 0.12 1.48
CA ARG A 134 -15.19 -0.21 2.79
C ARG A 134 -14.44 -1.35 3.48
N GLN A 135 -14.09 -2.39 2.72
CA GLN A 135 -13.28 -3.51 3.23
C GLN A 135 -11.89 -3.02 3.69
N LEU A 136 -11.21 -2.15 2.92
CA LEU A 136 -9.93 -1.55 3.35
C LEU A 136 -10.07 -0.79 4.67
N ARG A 137 -11.14 -0.01 4.85
CA ARG A 137 -11.37 0.73 6.10
C ARG A 137 -11.61 -0.19 7.29
N GLU A 138 -12.34 -1.29 7.08
CA GLU A 138 -12.57 -2.28 8.14
C GLU A 138 -11.27 -2.97 8.54
N LEU A 139 -10.47 -3.44 7.56
CA LEU A 139 -9.16 -4.05 7.82
C LEU A 139 -8.23 -3.08 8.56
N SER A 140 -8.12 -1.84 8.09
CA SER A 140 -7.31 -0.82 8.76
C SER A 140 -7.79 -0.54 10.18
N SER A 141 -9.12 -0.47 10.42
CA SER A 141 -9.67 -0.27 11.77
C SER A 141 -9.31 -1.42 12.72
N ARG A 142 -9.35 -2.65 12.24
CA ARG A 142 -8.94 -3.83 13.01
C ARG A 142 -7.45 -3.80 13.34
N ALA A 143 -6.60 -3.48 12.36
CA ALA A 143 -5.16 -3.36 12.59
C ALA A 143 -4.84 -2.27 13.62
N TRP A 144 -5.45 -1.08 13.51
CA TRP A 144 -5.27 0.01 14.46
C TRP A 144 -5.79 -0.32 15.86
N SER A 145 -6.84 -1.12 16.01
CA SER A 145 -7.31 -1.59 17.32
C SER A 145 -6.31 -2.49 18.04
N ARG A 146 -5.36 -3.09 17.30
CA ARG A 146 -4.28 -3.95 17.79
C ARG A 146 -2.94 -3.23 17.87
N CYS A 147 -2.90 -1.91 17.68
CA CYS A 147 -1.66 -1.13 17.71
C CYS A 147 -0.90 -1.36 19.02
N TYR A 148 0.37 -1.74 18.92
CA TYR A 148 1.27 -1.88 20.06
C TYR A 148 2.68 -1.42 19.70
N SER A 149 3.46 -1.03 20.72
CA SER A 149 4.85 -0.63 20.50
C SER A 149 5.80 -1.78 20.84
N TYR A 150 6.68 -2.09 19.90
CA TYR A 150 7.75 -3.06 20.08
C TYR A 150 9.09 -2.42 19.72
N LYS A 151 10.04 -2.39 20.69
CA LYS A 151 11.36 -1.77 20.52
C LYS A 151 11.29 -0.31 19.99
N GLY A 152 10.30 0.46 20.44
CA GLY A 152 10.12 1.85 20.05
C GLY A 152 9.48 2.07 18.68
N VAL A 153 9.07 1.00 18.00
CA VAL A 153 8.34 1.05 16.73
C VAL A 153 6.90 0.56 16.96
N GLU A 154 5.93 1.32 16.50
CA GLU A 154 4.53 0.88 16.50
C GLU A 154 4.32 -0.25 15.49
N ARG A 155 3.45 -1.18 15.83
CA ARG A 155 3.07 -2.34 15.01
C ARG A 155 1.57 -2.39 14.89
N LEU A 156 1.10 -2.64 13.69
CA LEU A 156 -0.32 -2.70 13.33
C LEU A 156 -0.58 -3.98 12.52
N PRO A 157 -0.71 -5.13 13.19
CA PRO A 157 -0.89 -6.38 12.47
C PRO A 157 -2.30 -6.50 11.88
N THR A 158 -2.36 -6.81 10.58
CA THR A 158 -3.55 -7.38 9.94
C THR A 158 -3.38 -8.89 9.92
N PHE A 159 -4.34 -9.63 10.44
CA PHE A 159 -4.28 -11.08 10.50
C PHE A 159 -4.90 -11.73 9.27
N TYR A 160 -4.52 -12.97 8.96
CA TYR A 160 -5.18 -13.74 7.91
C TYR A 160 -6.66 -13.91 8.17
N SER A 161 -7.06 -14.15 9.44
CA SER A 161 -8.47 -14.22 9.83
C SER A 161 -9.24 -12.91 9.55
N ASP A 162 -8.59 -11.75 9.54
CA ASP A 162 -9.25 -10.50 9.13
C ASP A 162 -9.63 -10.52 7.65
N LEU A 163 -8.77 -11.08 6.79
CA LEU A 163 -9.09 -11.25 5.37
C LEU A 163 -10.24 -12.23 5.19
N ASP A 164 -10.25 -13.34 5.94
CA ASP A 164 -11.33 -14.32 5.93
C ASP A 164 -12.66 -13.69 6.35
N ASP A 165 -12.66 -12.86 7.38
CA ASP A 165 -13.87 -12.24 7.92
C ASP A 165 -14.39 -11.07 7.06
N VAL A 166 -13.48 -10.26 6.49
CA VAL A 166 -13.85 -8.98 5.84
C VAL A 166 -13.96 -9.13 4.33
N VAL A 167 -13.09 -9.95 3.71
CA VAL A 167 -12.98 -10.03 2.25
C VAL A 167 -13.71 -11.23 1.70
N LEU A 168 -13.54 -12.42 2.29
CA LEU A 168 -14.12 -13.66 1.75
C LEU A 168 -15.66 -13.68 1.71
N PRO A 169 -16.40 -13.07 2.66
CA PRO A 169 -17.87 -13.09 2.60
C PRO A 169 -18.44 -12.33 1.40
N ASP A 170 -17.71 -11.32 0.87
CA ASP A 170 -18.10 -10.53 -0.28
C ASP A 170 -16.84 -10.24 -1.15
N PRO A 171 -16.35 -11.24 -1.89
CA PRO A 171 -15.11 -11.16 -2.63
C PRO A 171 -15.26 -10.42 -3.96
N GLY A 172 -14.13 -10.06 -4.55
CA GLY A 172 -14.09 -9.47 -5.91
C GLY A 172 -14.05 -7.95 -5.93
N HIS A 173 -14.07 -7.28 -4.78
CA HIS A 173 -14.00 -5.82 -4.63
C HIS A 173 -12.59 -5.30 -4.39
N LEU A 174 -11.64 -6.20 -4.08
CA LEU A 174 -10.23 -5.88 -3.92
C LEU A 174 -9.37 -6.61 -4.95
N ILE A 175 -8.24 -5.99 -5.29
CA ILE A 175 -7.12 -6.62 -6.00
C ILE A 175 -5.99 -6.73 -5.00
N ALA A 176 -5.39 -7.92 -4.92
CA ALA A 176 -4.26 -8.20 -4.06
C ALA A 176 -2.96 -8.25 -4.88
N CYS A 177 -1.90 -7.65 -4.35
CA CYS A 177 -0.57 -7.64 -4.94
C CYS A 177 0.47 -8.04 -3.88
N THR A 178 1.54 -8.69 -4.33
CA THR A 178 2.60 -9.23 -3.45
C THR A 178 3.53 -8.15 -2.86
N ALA A 179 3.24 -6.89 -3.09
CA ALA A 179 4.01 -5.73 -2.63
C ALA A 179 5.50 -5.76 -3.06
N CYS A 180 6.41 -5.68 -2.09
CA CYS A 180 7.85 -5.57 -2.29
C CYS A 180 8.61 -6.81 -1.80
N LEU A 181 9.93 -6.73 -1.64
CA LEU A 181 10.76 -7.80 -1.06
C LEU A 181 10.41 -8.13 0.40
N GLY A 182 9.66 -7.27 1.08
CA GLY A 182 9.09 -7.52 2.40
C GLY A 182 7.85 -8.42 2.39
N GLY A 183 7.29 -8.72 1.21
CA GLY A 183 6.14 -9.60 1.05
C GLY A 183 6.47 -11.07 1.30
N GLU A 184 5.46 -11.85 1.68
CA GLU A 184 5.60 -13.28 1.97
C GLU A 184 6.11 -14.06 0.77
N PHE A 185 5.50 -13.87 -0.40
CA PHE A 185 5.90 -14.52 -1.65
C PHE A 185 7.38 -14.30 -1.97
N ALA A 186 7.86 -13.07 -1.84
CA ALA A 186 9.27 -12.76 -2.10
C ALA A 186 10.19 -13.45 -1.09
N LYS A 187 9.82 -13.49 0.20
CA LYS A 187 10.61 -14.15 1.24
C LYS A 187 10.67 -15.66 1.05
N LEU A 188 9.55 -16.31 0.73
CA LEU A 188 9.50 -17.75 0.44
C LEU A 188 10.34 -18.10 -0.79
N THR A 189 10.22 -17.33 -1.85
CA THR A 189 11.03 -17.49 -3.07
C THR A 189 12.53 -17.39 -2.78
N LEU A 190 12.94 -16.39 -2.01
CA LEU A 190 14.35 -16.22 -1.63
C LEU A 190 14.86 -17.33 -0.72
N ALA A 191 13.99 -17.93 0.10
CA ALA A 191 14.31 -19.09 0.92
C ALA A 191 14.36 -20.40 0.13
N GLY A 192 13.98 -20.40 -1.16
CA GLY A 192 13.89 -21.59 -2.00
C GLY A 192 12.66 -22.45 -1.73
N ASP A 193 11.70 -21.94 -0.98
CA ASP A 193 10.41 -22.60 -0.76
C ASP A 193 9.47 -22.26 -1.92
N VAL A 194 9.30 -23.23 -2.83
CA VAL A 194 8.45 -23.10 -4.02
C VAL A 194 7.12 -23.84 -3.87
N GLN A 195 6.83 -24.41 -2.69
CA GLN A 195 5.61 -25.16 -2.39
C GLN A 195 4.74 -24.48 -1.32
N GLY A 196 5.23 -23.39 -0.73
CA GLY A 196 4.52 -22.61 0.30
C GLY A 196 3.39 -21.75 -0.21
#